data_7d17086c06ada505ed4f030a2bad5c9e
#
_entry.id   7d17086c06ada505ed4f030a2bad5c9e
#
_cell.length_a   1.000
_cell.length_b   1.000
_cell.length_c   1.000
_cell.angle_alpha   90.00
_cell.angle_beta   90.00
_cell.angle_gamma   90.00
#
_symmetry.space_group_name_H-M   'P 1'
#
loop_
_entity.id
_entity.type
_entity.pdbx_description
1 polymer ?
#
loop_
_entity_poly.entity_id
_entity_poly.type
_entity_poly.pdbx_seq_one_letter_code
_entity_poly.pdbx_strand_id
1 'polypeptide(L)'
;MTKFSILASLAVIALLLAIPAVVLAQAQPPLPSVFGGTVTWDGAPAPDGTAVSAWIDGEQVALTTAADGAYALMISQPPGGAFAGKEVVFMVAESEAPERGTWEADGGDEINLTAAPVLAPSPVAGPAGPAGPAG
;
A
#
# COMPACT_ATOMS: atom_id res chain seq x y z
N MET A 1 -30.87 -58.71 10.88
CA MET A 1 -30.85 -57.50 11.72
C MET A 1 -29.51 -56.80 11.68
N THR A 2 -28.42 -57.54 11.76
CA THR A 2 -27.10 -56.95 11.75
C THR A 2 -26.79 -56.20 10.48
N LYS A 3 -27.37 -56.59 9.34
CA LYS A 3 -27.13 -55.92 8.06
C LYS A 3 -27.65 -54.48 8.03
N PHE A 4 -28.77 -54.21 8.69
CA PHE A 4 -29.30 -52.84 8.73
C PHE A 4 -28.45 -51.91 9.56
N SER A 5 -27.86 -52.40 10.65
CA SER A 5 -26.99 -51.60 11.49
C SER A 5 -25.71 -51.19 10.76
N ILE A 6 -25.16 -52.06 9.94
CA ILE A 6 -23.95 -51.77 9.18
C ILE A 6 -24.23 -50.70 8.13
N LEU A 7 -25.36 -50.82 7.42
CA LEU A 7 -25.71 -49.83 6.40
C LEU A 7 -25.97 -48.45 7.00
N ALA A 8 -26.63 -48.40 8.14
CA ALA A 8 -26.88 -47.13 8.83
C ALA A 8 -25.57 -46.47 9.28
N SER A 9 -24.63 -47.27 9.78
CA SER A 9 -23.33 -46.74 10.20
C SER A 9 -22.53 -46.20 9.04
N LEU A 10 -22.55 -46.85 7.88
CA LEU A 10 -21.86 -46.39 6.70
C LEU A 10 -22.45 -45.07 6.17
N ALA A 11 -23.76 -44.91 6.21
CA ALA A 11 -24.41 -43.70 5.79
C ALA A 11 -24.04 -42.49 6.67
N VAL A 12 -23.96 -42.71 7.97
CA VAL A 12 -23.57 -41.67 8.91
C VAL A 12 -22.12 -41.23 8.70
N ILE A 13 -21.23 -42.20 8.48
CA ILE A 13 -19.82 -41.90 8.23
C ILE A 13 -19.65 -41.11 6.93
N ALA A 14 -20.37 -41.49 5.88
CA ALA A 14 -20.30 -40.77 4.61
C ALA A 14 -20.79 -39.32 4.75
N LEU A 15 -21.83 -39.10 5.54
CA LEU A 15 -22.35 -37.76 5.77
C LEU A 15 -21.36 -36.89 6.54
N LEU A 16 -20.68 -37.46 7.54
CA LEU A 16 -19.70 -36.71 8.32
C LEU A 16 -18.47 -36.35 7.49
N LEU A 17 -18.06 -37.15 6.54
CA LEU A 17 -16.90 -36.91 5.71
C LEU A 17 -17.16 -35.80 4.68
N ALA A 18 -18.40 -35.47 4.38
CA ALA A 18 -18.73 -34.44 3.43
C ALA A 18 -18.62 -33.04 4.02
N ILE A 19 -18.71 -32.87 5.33
CA ILE A 19 -18.74 -31.57 5.99
C ILE A 19 -17.40 -30.83 5.93
N PRO A 20 -16.23 -31.46 6.17
CA PRO A 20 -14.96 -30.72 6.19
C PRO A 20 -14.56 -30.07 4.87
N ALA A 21 -15.07 -30.56 3.75
CA ALA A 21 -14.70 -30.02 2.45
C ALA A 21 -15.17 -28.58 2.26
N VAL A 22 -16.26 -28.19 2.90
CA VAL A 22 -16.80 -26.84 2.80
C VAL A 22 -15.92 -25.84 3.55
N VAL A 23 -15.34 -26.27 4.69
CA VAL A 23 -14.53 -25.41 5.53
C VAL A 23 -13.20 -25.06 4.86
N LEU A 24 -12.68 -25.93 4.00
CA LEU A 24 -11.39 -25.73 3.34
C LEU A 24 -11.46 -24.76 2.15
N ALA A 25 -12.65 -24.32 1.78
CA ALA A 25 -12.85 -23.44 0.62
C ALA A 25 -12.79 -21.96 0.99
N GLN A 26 -12.07 -21.59 2.04
CA GLN A 26 -11.94 -20.18 2.43
C GLN A 26 -10.99 -19.45 1.48
N ALA A 27 -11.35 -18.22 1.13
CA ALA A 27 -10.52 -17.39 0.29
C ALA A 27 -9.25 -16.98 1.05
N GLN A 28 -8.13 -16.96 0.34
CA GLN A 28 -6.89 -16.47 0.90
C GLN A 28 -6.88 -14.94 0.85
N PRO A 29 -6.20 -14.28 1.79
CA PRO A 29 -6.05 -12.83 1.72
C PRO A 29 -5.27 -12.46 0.45
N PRO A 30 -5.56 -11.30 -0.15
CA PRO A 30 -4.84 -10.87 -1.35
C PRO A 30 -3.37 -10.64 -1.03
N LEU A 31 -2.53 -10.89 -2.04
CA LEU A 31 -1.11 -10.64 -1.92
C LEU A 31 -0.85 -9.13 -1.94
N PRO A 32 0.23 -8.68 -1.28
CA PRO A 32 0.52 -7.25 -1.23
C PRO A 32 0.93 -6.70 -2.59
N SER A 33 0.82 -5.38 -2.72
CA SER A 33 1.35 -4.64 -3.86
C SER A 33 2.72 -4.08 -3.48
N VAL A 34 3.69 -4.16 -4.38
CA VAL A 34 5.06 -3.73 -4.12
C VAL A 34 5.40 -2.58 -5.05
N PHE A 35 5.96 -1.52 -4.49
CA PHE A 35 6.43 -0.38 -5.26
C PHE A 35 7.89 -0.12 -4.93
N GLY A 36 8.67 0.29 -5.93
CA GLY A 36 10.05 0.61 -5.72
C GLY A 36 10.58 1.50 -6.83
N GLY A 37 11.74 2.06 -6.61
CA GLY A 37 12.37 2.91 -7.59
C GLY A 37 13.36 3.85 -6.93
N THR A 38 13.68 4.93 -7.62
CA THR A 38 14.57 5.96 -7.09
C THR A 38 13.78 7.02 -6.36
N VAL A 39 14.46 7.71 -5.44
CA VAL A 39 13.90 8.85 -4.71
C VAL A 39 14.85 10.01 -4.89
N THR A 40 14.36 11.11 -5.43
CA THR A 40 15.12 12.35 -5.51
C THR A 40 14.53 13.38 -4.57
N TRP A 41 15.41 14.12 -3.94
CA TRP A 41 15.04 15.19 -3.03
C TRP A 41 15.75 16.46 -3.47
N ASP A 42 14.96 17.45 -3.88
CA ASP A 42 15.47 18.74 -4.35
C ASP A 42 16.49 18.57 -5.48
N GLY A 43 16.20 17.66 -6.40
CA GLY A 43 17.01 17.42 -7.59
C GLY A 43 18.22 16.52 -7.41
N ALA A 44 18.44 15.96 -6.23
CA ALA A 44 19.53 15.05 -5.93
C ALA A 44 19.00 13.76 -5.31
N PRO A 45 19.78 12.67 -5.32
CA PRO A 45 19.31 11.46 -4.63
C PRO A 45 19.00 11.77 -3.18
N ALA A 46 17.90 11.21 -2.67
CA ALA A 46 17.48 11.45 -1.30
C ALA A 46 18.51 10.89 -0.33
N PRO A 47 18.79 11.59 0.77
CA PRO A 47 19.72 11.06 1.76
C PRO A 47 19.20 9.76 2.38
N ASP A 48 20.12 8.90 2.80
CA ASP A 48 19.75 7.69 3.50
C ASP A 48 18.93 8.03 4.74
N GLY A 49 17.88 7.25 4.98
CA GLY A 49 16.99 7.48 6.10
C GLY A 49 15.84 8.43 5.82
N THR A 50 15.77 9.01 4.62
CA THR A 50 14.62 9.84 4.24
C THR A 50 13.35 8.99 4.25
N ALA A 51 12.32 9.43 4.96
CA ALA A 51 11.07 8.67 5.06
C ALA A 51 10.33 8.68 3.75
N VAL A 52 9.85 7.51 3.32
CA VAL A 52 8.99 7.36 2.15
C VAL A 52 7.73 6.65 2.61
N SER A 53 6.59 7.27 2.43
CA SER A 53 5.32 6.69 2.86
C SER A 53 4.33 6.62 1.72
N ALA A 54 3.41 5.67 1.83
CA ALA A 54 2.33 5.49 0.86
C ALA A 54 1.01 5.68 1.56
N TRP A 55 0.06 6.28 0.86
CA TRP A 55 -1.23 6.69 1.40
C TRP A 55 -2.34 6.29 0.45
N ILE A 56 -3.41 5.74 1.00
CA ILE A 56 -4.63 5.41 0.26
C ILE A 56 -5.80 6.02 1.02
N ASP A 57 -6.65 6.78 0.30
CA ASP A 57 -7.82 7.44 0.90
C ASP A 57 -7.45 8.30 2.10
N GLY A 58 -6.29 8.94 2.06
CA GLY A 58 -5.86 9.84 3.12
C GLY A 58 -5.29 9.15 4.35
N GLU A 59 -5.09 7.84 4.31
CA GLU A 59 -4.51 7.08 5.42
C GLU A 59 -3.14 6.52 5.02
N GLN A 60 -2.19 6.61 5.92
CA GLN A 60 -0.88 6.02 5.69
C GLN A 60 -0.99 4.51 5.76
N VAL A 61 -0.61 3.83 4.68
CA VAL A 61 -0.73 2.38 4.57
C VAL A 61 0.61 1.68 4.55
N ALA A 62 1.71 2.41 4.34
CA ALA A 62 3.06 1.83 4.37
C ALA A 62 4.08 2.92 4.61
N LEU A 63 5.22 2.51 5.16
CA LEU A 63 6.31 3.42 5.46
C LEU A 63 7.64 2.67 5.29
N THR A 64 8.60 3.33 4.65
CA THR A 64 9.97 2.83 4.54
C THR A 64 10.93 4.01 4.59
N THR A 65 12.21 3.74 4.42
CA THR A 65 13.22 4.79 4.32
C THR A 65 14.03 4.57 3.05
N ALA A 66 14.51 5.67 2.48
CA ALA A 66 15.38 5.63 1.32
C ALA A 66 16.78 5.17 1.72
N ALA A 67 17.41 4.42 0.83
CA ALA A 67 18.80 4.00 0.97
C ALA A 67 19.44 4.06 -0.40
N ASP A 68 20.60 4.67 -0.50
CA ASP A 68 21.32 4.83 -1.78
C ASP A 68 20.43 5.48 -2.86
N GLY A 69 19.55 6.40 -2.45
CA GLY A 69 18.66 7.09 -3.37
C GLY A 69 17.55 6.22 -3.94
N ALA A 70 17.22 5.12 -3.28
CA ALA A 70 16.18 4.19 -3.73
C ALA A 70 15.26 3.81 -2.57
N TYR A 71 14.09 3.27 -2.91
CA TYR A 71 13.13 2.82 -1.91
C TYR A 71 12.44 1.53 -2.38
N ALA A 72 11.87 0.81 -1.43
CA ALA A 72 10.98 -0.31 -1.70
C ALA A 72 9.88 -0.30 -0.64
N LEU A 73 8.63 -0.38 -1.10
CA LEU A 73 7.45 -0.37 -0.23
C LEU A 73 6.56 -1.56 -0.54
N MET A 74 6.06 -2.19 0.51
CA MET A 74 5.08 -3.26 0.38
C MET A 74 3.81 -2.79 1.06
N ILE A 75 2.69 -2.78 0.32
CA ILE A 75 1.41 -2.35 0.83
C ILE A 75 0.49 -3.54 0.91
N SER A 76 0.17 -3.97 2.13
CA SER A 76 -0.73 -5.09 2.38
C SER A 76 -2.14 -4.57 2.64
N GLN A 77 -3.13 -5.21 2.02
CA GLN A 77 -4.51 -4.88 2.27
C GLN A 77 -4.93 -5.50 3.61
N PRO A 78 -5.52 -4.70 4.53
CA PRO A 78 -6.00 -5.26 5.78
C PRO A 78 -7.21 -6.17 5.54
N PRO A 79 -7.52 -7.07 6.49
CA PRO A 79 -8.72 -7.89 6.39
C PRO A 79 -9.96 -7.01 6.22
N GLY A 80 -10.79 -7.34 5.24
CA GLY A 80 -11.98 -6.56 4.94
C GLY A 80 -11.71 -5.27 4.18
N GLY A 81 -10.45 -4.95 3.89
CA GLY A 81 -10.10 -3.78 3.11
C GLY A 81 -10.41 -3.96 1.63
N ALA A 82 -10.44 -2.86 0.90
CA ALA A 82 -10.73 -2.87 -0.53
C ALA A 82 -9.81 -1.87 -1.21
N PHE A 83 -8.54 -2.27 -1.39
CA PHE A 83 -7.54 -1.40 -1.99
C PHE A 83 -7.45 -1.55 -3.52
N ALA A 84 -8.00 -2.62 -4.08
CA ALA A 84 -7.88 -2.91 -5.51
C ALA A 84 -8.37 -1.73 -6.34
N GLY A 85 -7.51 -1.27 -7.25
CA GLY A 85 -7.82 -0.14 -8.13
C GLY A 85 -7.72 1.23 -7.50
N LYS A 86 -7.38 1.32 -6.23
CA LYS A 86 -7.27 2.63 -5.56
C LYS A 86 -5.93 3.28 -5.84
N GLU A 87 -5.94 4.60 -5.87
CA GLU A 87 -4.74 5.38 -6.10
C GLU A 87 -3.86 5.38 -4.86
N VAL A 88 -2.56 5.21 -5.09
CA VAL A 88 -1.56 5.28 -4.03
C VAL A 88 -0.83 6.62 -4.17
N VAL A 89 -0.85 7.39 -3.11
CA VAL A 89 -0.15 8.66 -3.02
C VAL A 89 1.14 8.42 -2.24
N PHE A 90 2.24 8.96 -2.74
CA PHE A 90 3.53 8.80 -2.08
C PHE A 90 3.98 10.12 -1.47
N MET A 91 4.57 10.04 -0.29
CA MET A 91 5.20 11.20 0.33
C MET A 91 6.66 10.88 0.63
N VAL A 92 7.51 11.86 0.35
CA VAL A 92 8.94 11.80 0.67
C VAL A 92 9.16 12.83 1.75
N ALA A 93 9.56 12.38 2.94
CA ALA A 93 9.59 13.21 4.14
C ALA A 93 8.20 13.84 4.32
N GLU A 94 8.07 15.15 4.31
CA GLU A 94 6.79 15.82 4.49
C GLU A 94 6.23 16.37 3.19
N SER A 95 6.83 16.02 2.06
CA SER A 95 6.41 16.52 0.75
C SER A 95 5.70 15.44 -0.05
N GLU A 96 4.59 15.83 -0.66
CA GLU A 96 3.86 14.89 -1.52
C GLU A 96 4.55 14.81 -2.86
N ALA A 97 4.89 13.60 -3.30
CA ALA A 97 5.45 13.38 -4.63
C ALA A 97 4.33 13.48 -5.67
N PRO A 98 4.62 14.02 -6.87
CA PRO A 98 3.60 14.10 -7.92
C PRO A 98 3.27 12.75 -8.54
N GLU A 99 4.15 11.77 -8.41
CA GLU A 99 3.92 10.45 -8.98
C GLU A 99 2.85 9.70 -8.19
N ARG A 100 2.10 8.86 -8.87
CA ARG A 100 1.01 8.07 -8.28
C ARG A 100 1.13 6.63 -8.73
N GLY A 101 0.65 5.73 -7.88
CA GLY A 101 0.54 4.32 -8.22
C GLY A 101 -0.90 3.85 -8.10
N THR A 102 -1.14 2.60 -8.46
CA THR A 102 -2.44 1.95 -8.30
C THR A 102 -2.21 0.66 -7.54
N TRP A 103 -2.98 0.42 -6.49
CA TRP A 103 -2.84 -0.81 -5.73
C TRP A 103 -3.53 -1.96 -6.45
N GLU A 104 -2.81 -3.06 -6.60
CA GLU A 104 -3.37 -4.30 -7.15
C GLU A 104 -2.78 -5.48 -6.40
N ALA A 105 -3.60 -6.48 -6.14
CA ALA A 105 -3.12 -7.68 -5.46
C ALA A 105 -2.03 -8.35 -6.29
N ASP A 106 -0.93 -8.71 -5.63
CA ASP A 106 0.25 -9.28 -6.29
C ASP A 106 0.80 -8.35 -7.37
N GLY A 107 0.53 -7.06 -7.26
CA GLY A 107 1.04 -6.08 -8.20
C GLY A 107 2.41 -5.58 -7.82
N GLY A 108 3.06 -4.91 -8.77
CA GLY A 108 4.33 -4.27 -8.50
C GLY A 108 4.69 -3.36 -9.65
N ASP A 109 5.06 -2.14 -9.29
CA ASP A 109 5.45 -1.14 -10.27
C ASP A 109 6.72 -0.45 -9.83
N GLU A 110 7.51 -0.07 -10.83
CA GLU A 110 8.64 0.82 -10.59
C GLU A 110 8.16 2.26 -10.73
N ILE A 111 8.23 3.01 -9.65
CA ILE A 111 7.80 4.42 -9.64
C ILE A 111 8.92 5.24 -9.03
N ASN A 112 9.54 6.06 -9.86
CA ASN A 112 10.62 6.95 -9.40
C ASN A 112 9.97 8.20 -8.82
N LEU A 113 10.28 8.48 -7.56
CA LEU A 113 9.66 9.57 -6.84
C LEU A 113 10.53 10.81 -6.89
N THR A 114 9.89 11.96 -7.07
CA THR A 114 10.55 13.25 -7.02
C THR A 114 9.89 14.10 -5.96
N ALA A 115 10.68 14.79 -5.17
CA ALA A 115 10.16 15.65 -4.12
C ALA A 115 11.11 16.79 -3.87
N ALA A 116 10.59 17.84 -3.23
CA ALA A 116 11.35 19.00 -2.84
C ALA A 116 10.84 19.49 -1.51
N PRO A 117 11.64 20.25 -0.75
CA PRO A 117 11.17 20.80 0.51
C PRO A 117 9.90 21.62 0.32
N VAL A 118 8.97 21.48 1.26
CA VAL A 118 7.76 22.31 1.26
C VAL A 118 8.19 23.71 1.64
N LEU A 119 8.00 24.66 0.72
CA LEU A 119 8.31 26.04 0.99
C LEU A 119 7.21 26.64 1.86
N ALA A 120 7.60 27.50 2.78
CA ALA A 120 6.63 28.23 3.57
C ALA A 120 5.72 29.01 2.61
N PRO A 121 4.45 29.01 2.88
CA PRO A 121 3.54 29.76 2.05
C PRO A 121 3.93 31.21 2.14
N SER A 122 4.36 31.71 1.21
CA SER A 122 4.88 32.71 1.27
C SER A 122 4.44 33.71 1.13
N PRO A 123 4.97 33.67 1.42
CA PRO A 123 4.70 34.49 1.18
C PRO A 123 4.87 34.89 -0.02
N VAL A 124 4.88 34.71 -0.11
CA VAL A 124 4.96 34.77 -0.83
C VAL A 124 4.32 35.17 -1.50
N ALA A 125 4.16 35.38 -1.65
CA ALA A 125 3.69 35.63 -2.16
C ALA A 125 3.45 36.41 -2.42
N GLY A 126 3.76 36.78 -2.14
CA GLY A 126 3.70 37.27 -2.16
C GLY A 126 3.70 38.10 -2.55
N PRO A 127 3.79 38.72 -2.58
CA PRO A 127 3.92 39.45 -2.70
C PRO A 127 4.05 40.07 -2.88
N ALA A 128 4.13 40.42 -2.71
CA ALA A 128 4.26 40.79 -2.67
C ALA A 128 4.60 41.31 -2.58
N GLY A 129 4.84 41.76 -2.45
CA GLY A 129 5.25 42.21 -2.17
C GLY A 129 5.63 42.82 -2.08
N PRO A 130 5.90 43.30 -1.95
CA PRO A 130 6.38 43.84 -1.66
C PRO A 130 6.66 44.38 -1.56
N ALA A 131 6.78 44.82 -1.35
CA ALA A 131 7.03 45.05 -1.14
C ALA A 131 7.37 45.41 -0.91
N GLY A 132 7.62 45.91 -0.80
CA GLY A 132 7.99 46.17 -0.63
C GLY A 132 8.21 46.71 -0.37
N PRO A 133 8.50 47.08 -0.09
CA PRO A 133 8.74 47.45 0.04
C PRO A 133 8.65 47.76 -0.26
N ALA A 134 8.67 48.14 -0.13
CA ALA A 134 8.56 47.98 -0.35
C ALA A 134 8.35 47.81 -0.69
N GLY A 135 8.33 48.02 -0.78
CA GLY A 135 8.25 47.61 -1.07
C GLY A 135 8.15 47.35 -1.32
#